data_3b3bdfa57639e217de73a96b7bf887fb
#
_entry.id   3b3bdfa57639e217de73a96b7bf887fb
#
_cell.length_a   1.000
_cell.length_b   1.000
_cell.length_c   1.000
_cell.angle_alpha   90.00
_cell.angle_beta   90.00
_cell.angle_gamma   90.00
#
_symmetry.space_group_name_H-M   'P 1'
#
loop_
_entity.id
_entity.type
_entity.pdbx_description
1 polymer ?
#
loop_
_entity_poly.entity_id
_entity_poly.type
_entity_poly.pdbx_seq_one_letter_code
_entity_poly.pdbx_strand_id
1 'polypeptide(L)'
;MRALVYDEYTIDDDFSKILKIKNLPKPEPRSNEVVFKVISAALNYDDIWGMRGKPLAIPLPHISGTDAAGEVVAIGSDVKNIKVGDRVVSHGNMSCRVCKSCTGGREFNCKKRTIWGFETGPLWGGYCQFTHLPEVNVLKIPEGVSYDQAAAASMTLLTSWHM
;
A
#
# COMPACT_ATOMS: atom_id res chain seq x y z
N MET A 1 -16.25 5.39 -0.05
CA MET A 1 -15.16 5.77 0.87
C MET A 1 -14.51 7.07 0.44
N ARG A 2 -13.95 7.84 1.35
CA ARG A 2 -13.11 9.00 0.99
C ARG A 2 -11.68 8.54 0.71
N ALA A 3 -11.06 9.15 -0.29
CA ALA A 3 -9.65 8.93 -0.64
C ALA A 3 -8.99 10.24 -1.05
N LEU A 4 -7.70 10.37 -0.80
CA LEU A 4 -6.87 11.47 -1.28
C LEU A 4 -6.31 11.06 -2.64
N VAL A 5 -6.68 11.80 -3.69
CA VAL A 5 -6.44 11.44 -5.10
C VAL A 5 -5.79 12.61 -5.82
N TYR A 6 -4.90 12.33 -6.74
CA TYR A 6 -4.45 13.29 -7.76
C TYR A 6 -4.59 12.70 -9.16
N ASP A 7 -4.89 13.59 -10.13
CA ASP A 7 -5.19 13.24 -11.52
C ASP A 7 -4.10 13.68 -12.49
N GLU A 8 -3.13 14.46 -12.03
CA GLU A 8 -2.06 15.06 -12.80
C GLU A 8 -0.75 15.13 -12.00
N TYR A 9 0.37 15.23 -12.68
CA TYR A 9 1.66 15.48 -12.05
C TYR A 9 1.90 16.97 -11.86
N THR A 10 2.79 17.30 -10.91
CA THR A 10 3.25 18.68 -10.71
C THR A 10 4.75 18.76 -10.49
N ILE A 11 5.35 19.87 -10.90
CA ILE A 11 6.73 20.25 -10.55
C ILE A 11 6.76 21.26 -9.40
N ASP A 12 5.58 21.76 -9.00
CA ASP A 12 5.42 22.67 -7.85
C ASP A 12 5.62 21.91 -6.54
N ASP A 13 6.20 22.57 -5.55
CA ASP A 13 6.35 22.02 -4.21
C ASP A 13 5.07 22.15 -3.37
N ASP A 14 4.09 22.92 -3.83
CA ASP A 14 2.75 22.98 -3.24
C ASP A 14 1.83 21.89 -3.83
N PHE A 15 1.95 20.68 -3.31
CA PHE A 15 1.16 19.54 -3.73
C PHE A 15 -0.34 19.67 -3.41
N SER A 16 -0.74 20.61 -2.54
CA SER A 16 -2.15 20.85 -2.24
C SER A 16 -2.97 21.24 -3.45
N LYS A 17 -2.33 21.79 -4.50
CA LYS A 17 -2.99 22.18 -5.76
C LYS A 17 -3.55 20.99 -6.55
N ILE A 18 -2.89 19.83 -6.48
CA ILE A 18 -3.29 18.63 -7.23
C ILE A 18 -4.02 17.61 -6.36
N LEU A 19 -3.84 17.64 -5.05
CA LEU A 19 -4.44 16.70 -4.11
C LEU A 19 -5.93 17.03 -3.86
N LYS A 20 -6.81 16.06 -4.09
CA LYS A 20 -8.27 16.21 -3.95
C LYS A 20 -8.85 15.07 -3.14
N ILE A 21 -9.76 15.39 -2.21
CA ILE A 21 -10.56 14.36 -1.53
C ILE A 21 -11.69 13.95 -2.47
N LYS A 22 -11.72 12.68 -2.87
CA LYS A 22 -12.78 12.10 -3.70
C LYS A 22 -13.56 11.02 -2.96
N ASN A 23 -14.84 10.89 -3.30
CA ASN A 23 -15.67 9.77 -2.89
C ASN A 23 -15.60 8.66 -3.93
N LEU A 24 -15.11 7.50 -3.51
CA LEU A 24 -14.94 6.31 -4.35
C LEU A 24 -15.74 5.13 -3.78
N PRO A 25 -16.07 4.12 -4.58
CA PRO A 25 -16.60 2.86 -4.06
C PRO A 25 -15.66 2.25 -3.00
N LYS A 26 -16.21 1.57 -2.01
CA LYS A 26 -15.42 0.76 -1.08
C LYS A 26 -14.91 -0.46 -1.87
N PRO A 27 -13.62 -0.84 -1.75
CA PRO A 27 -13.12 -2.03 -2.42
C PRO A 27 -13.75 -3.30 -1.87
N GLU A 28 -13.98 -4.27 -2.76
CA GLU A 28 -14.34 -5.64 -2.41
C GLU A 28 -13.12 -6.54 -2.60
N PRO A 29 -12.88 -7.53 -1.73
CA PRO A 29 -11.71 -8.38 -1.85
C PRO A 29 -11.87 -9.38 -3.02
N ARG A 30 -10.82 -9.55 -3.81
CA ARG A 30 -10.68 -10.72 -4.68
C ARG A 30 -10.42 -11.96 -3.83
N SER A 31 -10.40 -13.14 -4.44
CA SER A 31 -10.30 -14.41 -3.69
C SER A 31 -9.11 -14.48 -2.73
N ASN A 32 -7.97 -13.91 -3.08
CA ASN A 32 -6.73 -13.92 -2.28
C ASN A 32 -6.42 -12.59 -1.60
N GLU A 33 -7.39 -11.66 -1.53
CA GLU A 33 -7.16 -10.31 -1.00
C GLU A 33 -7.80 -10.11 0.36
N VAL A 34 -7.22 -9.16 1.09
CA VAL A 34 -7.68 -8.65 2.38
C VAL A 34 -8.06 -7.20 2.20
N VAL A 35 -9.26 -6.80 2.62
CA VAL A 35 -9.68 -5.41 2.71
C VAL A 35 -9.56 -4.97 4.17
N PHE A 36 -8.89 -3.86 4.43
CA PHE A 36 -8.83 -3.29 5.77
C PHE A 36 -9.20 -1.81 5.79
N LYS A 37 -9.79 -1.39 6.91
CA LYS A 37 -10.03 0.02 7.22
C LYS A 37 -8.72 0.62 7.65
N VAL A 38 -8.24 1.64 6.95
CA VAL A 38 -7.02 2.35 7.30
C VAL A 38 -7.27 3.20 8.55
N ILE A 39 -6.43 3.03 9.56
CA ILE A 39 -6.45 3.77 10.83
C ILE A 39 -5.28 4.75 10.87
N SER A 40 -4.11 4.30 10.38
CA SER A 40 -2.91 5.13 10.28
C SER A 40 -2.20 4.89 8.95
N ALA A 41 -1.60 5.92 8.39
CA ALA A 41 -0.74 5.86 7.22
C ALA A 41 0.45 6.80 7.42
N ALA A 42 1.64 6.37 6.98
CA ALA A 42 2.83 7.20 7.07
C ALA A 42 3.20 7.81 5.70
N LEU A 43 3.83 8.97 5.75
CA LEU A 43 4.35 9.65 4.56
C LEU A 43 5.71 9.06 4.19
N ASN A 44 5.95 8.91 2.90
CA ASN A 44 7.22 8.46 2.37
C ASN A 44 7.66 9.35 1.20
N TYR A 45 8.95 9.32 0.85
CA TYR A 45 9.47 10.17 -0.22
C TYR A 45 8.99 9.72 -1.61
N ASP A 46 8.59 8.48 -1.78
CA ASP A 46 7.98 7.97 -3.01
C ASP A 46 6.61 8.60 -3.31
N ASP A 47 5.89 9.10 -2.30
CA ASP A 47 4.68 9.91 -2.51
C ASP A 47 4.99 11.19 -3.30
N ILE A 48 6.10 11.85 -2.95
CA ILE A 48 6.57 13.05 -3.65
C ILE A 48 7.00 12.69 -5.09
N TRP A 49 7.72 11.59 -5.26
CA TRP A 49 8.09 11.11 -6.60
C TRP A 49 6.88 10.79 -7.45
N GLY A 50 5.87 10.15 -6.86
CA GLY A 50 4.60 9.85 -7.52
C GLY A 50 3.90 11.12 -8.03
N MET A 51 3.73 12.12 -7.17
CA MET A 51 3.11 13.40 -7.53
C MET A 51 3.92 14.19 -8.57
N ARG A 52 5.24 14.01 -8.63
CA ARG A 52 6.10 14.59 -9.65
C ARG A 52 6.17 13.79 -10.95
N GLY A 53 5.68 12.54 -10.96
CA GLY A 53 5.82 11.63 -12.11
C GLY A 53 7.28 11.29 -12.43
N LYS A 54 8.18 11.35 -11.45
CA LYS A 54 9.62 11.10 -11.59
C LYS A 54 10.13 10.30 -10.39
N PRO A 55 11.11 9.39 -10.57
CA PRO A 55 11.77 9.01 -11.83
C PRO A 55 10.89 8.18 -12.77
N LEU A 56 9.71 7.73 -12.30
CA LEU A 56 8.77 6.90 -13.05
C LEU A 56 7.43 7.62 -13.20
N ALA A 57 6.83 7.56 -14.40
CA ALA A 57 5.43 7.91 -14.59
C ALA A 57 4.57 6.78 -14.01
N ILE A 58 3.70 7.12 -13.06
CA ILE A 58 2.80 6.17 -12.40
C ILE A 58 1.38 6.26 -12.95
N PRO A 59 0.54 5.22 -12.79
CA PRO A 59 -0.84 5.27 -13.28
C PRO A 59 -1.64 6.38 -12.62
N LEU A 60 -2.36 7.17 -13.42
CA LEU A 60 -3.30 8.21 -12.97
C LEU A 60 -4.73 7.81 -13.34
N PRO A 61 -5.78 8.22 -12.59
CA PRO A 61 -5.70 8.91 -11.30
C PRO A 61 -5.08 8.03 -10.21
N HIS A 62 -4.42 8.62 -9.21
CA HIS A 62 -3.64 7.87 -8.23
C HIS A 62 -4.07 8.13 -6.79
N ILE A 63 -3.96 7.10 -5.96
CA ILE A 63 -3.95 7.16 -4.50
C ILE A 63 -2.57 6.71 -4.05
N SER A 64 -1.79 7.60 -3.45
CA SER A 64 -0.49 7.27 -2.85
C SER A 64 -0.63 6.56 -1.50
N GLY A 65 0.50 6.32 -0.87
CA GLY A 65 0.62 5.71 0.45
C GLY A 65 1.02 4.25 0.37
N THR A 66 2.30 3.99 0.62
CA THR A 66 2.90 2.65 0.69
C THR A 66 2.80 2.04 2.08
N ASP A 67 2.61 2.89 3.08
CA ASP A 67 2.67 2.60 4.50
C ASP A 67 1.30 2.82 5.14
N ALA A 68 0.51 1.75 5.29
CA ALA A 68 -0.82 1.81 5.88
C ALA A 68 -1.04 0.70 6.90
N ALA A 69 -1.61 1.04 8.05
CA ALA A 69 -2.00 0.12 9.09
C ALA A 69 -3.48 0.27 9.44
N GLY A 70 -4.13 -0.83 9.79
CA GLY A 70 -5.56 -0.79 10.06
C GLY A 70 -6.15 -2.10 10.54
N GLU A 71 -7.47 -2.20 10.47
CA GLU A 71 -8.25 -3.35 10.89
C GLU A 71 -8.94 -4.01 9.71
N VAL A 72 -8.83 -5.32 9.60
CA VAL A 72 -9.43 -6.12 8.53
C VAL A 72 -10.95 -6.08 8.64
N VAL A 73 -11.62 -5.76 7.53
CA VAL A 73 -13.09 -5.65 7.46
C VAL A 73 -13.71 -6.63 6.47
N ALA A 74 -12.94 -7.19 5.54
CA ALA A 74 -13.38 -8.24 4.63
C ALA A 74 -12.17 -9.03 4.10
N ILE A 75 -12.41 -10.30 3.76
CA ILE A 75 -11.39 -11.21 3.20
C ILE A 75 -11.97 -11.98 2.02
N GLY A 76 -11.14 -12.33 1.06
CA GLY A 76 -11.47 -13.23 -0.04
C GLY A 76 -11.53 -14.70 0.38
N SER A 77 -12.10 -15.54 -0.48
CA SER A 77 -12.35 -16.98 -0.21
C SER A 77 -11.08 -17.80 0.03
N ASP A 78 -9.95 -17.38 -0.54
CA ASP A 78 -8.68 -18.12 -0.50
C ASP A 78 -7.73 -17.64 0.60
N VAL A 79 -8.11 -16.59 1.34
CA VAL A 79 -7.37 -16.06 2.50
C VAL A 79 -7.41 -17.07 3.64
N LYS A 80 -6.24 -17.40 4.23
CA LYS A 80 -6.10 -18.46 5.23
C LYS A 80 -5.57 -18.00 6.59
N ASN A 81 -4.66 -17.02 6.61
CA ASN A 81 -3.91 -16.65 7.81
C ASN A 81 -4.41 -15.35 8.45
N ILE A 82 -5.23 -14.58 7.72
CA ILE A 82 -5.80 -13.30 8.15
C ILE A 82 -7.32 -13.48 8.33
N LYS A 83 -7.89 -12.85 9.35
CA LYS A 83 -9.34 -12.86 9.63
C LYS A 83 -9.87 -11.44 9.84
N VAL A 84 -11.18 -11.27 9.69
CA VAL A 84 -11.86 -10.01 10.03
C VAL A 84 -11.63 -9.66 11.50
N GLY A 85 -11.31 -8.40 11.77
CA GLY A 85 -10.92 -7.88 13.09
C GLY A 85 -9.43 -7.96 13.39
N ASP A 86 -8.61 -8.63 12.57
CA ASP A 86 -7.16 -8.63 12.77
C ASP A 86 -6.59 -7.20 12.55
N ARG A 87 -5.63 -6.83 13.40
CA ARG A 87 -4.83 -5.62 13.26
C ARG A 87 -3.68 -5.90 12.28
N VAL A 88 -3.61 -5.11 11.22
CA VAL A 88 -2.69 -5.38 10.11
C VAL A 88 -1.96 -4.15 9.62
N VAL A 89 -0.80 -4.39 8.98
CA VAL A 89 0.00 -3.39 8.29
C VAL A 89 0.34 -3.89 6.88
N SER A 90 0.40 -2.96 5.93
CA SER A 90 0.81 -3.25 4.55
C SER A 90 2.28 -3.63 4.47
N HIS A 91 2.60 -4.57 3.58
CA HIS A 91 3.95 -4.80 3.07
C HIS A 91 4.00 -4.33 1.61
N GLY A 92 4.50 -3.11 1.39
CA GLY A 92 4.39 -2.40 0.11
C GLY A 92 5.14 -3.06 -1.05
N ASN A 93 6.19 -3.87 -0.80
CA ASN A 93 6.91 -4.56 -1.85
C ASN A 93 6.12 -5.77 -2.36
N MET A 94 5.50 -5.63 -3.52
CA MET A 94 4.78 -6.70 -4.20
C MET A 94 5.70 -7.47 -5.15
N SER A 95 5.53 -8.78 -5.25
CA SER A 95 6.30 -9.63 -6.15
C SER A 95 5.42 -10.72 -6.76
N CYS A 96 5.89 -11.37 -7.84
CA CYS A 96 5.10 -12.38 -8.53
C CYS A 96 4.97 -13.72 -7.78
N ARG A 97 5.78 -13.95 -6.74
CA ARG A 97 5.82 -15.14 -5.88
C ARG A 97 6.12 -16.49 -6.57
N VAL A 98 6.25 -16.52 -7.89
CA VAL A 98 6.41 -17.77 -8.67
C VAL A 98 7.71 -17.86 -9.46
N CYS A 99 8.44 -16.76 -9.65
CA CYS A 99 9.72 -16.82 -10.37
C CYS A 99 10.85 -17.38 -9.49
N LYS A 100 11.95 -17.80 -10.13
CA LYS A 100 13.12 -18.39 -9.44
C LYS A 100 13.65 -17.51 -8.29
N SER A 101 13.61 -16.19 -8.42
CA SER A 101 14.00 -15.28 -7.35
C SER A 101 13.04 -15.35 -6.17
N CYS A 102 11.72 -15.29 -6.41
CA CYS A 102 10.71 -15.36 -5.36
C CYS A 102 10.71 -16.70 -4.64
N THR A 103 10.73 -17.81 -5.37
CA THR A 103 10.77 -19.16 -4.76
C THR A 103 12.07 -19.46 -4.04
N GLY A 104 13.13 -18.69 -4.32
CA GLY A 104 14.41 -18.74 -3.63
C GLY A 104 14.57 -17.75 -2.48
N GLY A 105 13.49 -17.09 -2.01
CA GLY A 105 13.51 -16.13 -0.90
C GLY A 105 14.22 -14.80 -1.23
N ARG A 106 14.27 -14.44 -2.51
CA ARG A 106 14.91 -13.21 -3.00
C ARG A 106 13.92 -12.37 -3.80
N GLU A 107 12.77 -12.07 -3.22
CA GLU A 107 11.67 -11.33 -3.86
C GLU A 107 12.10 -9.95 -4.34
N PHE A 108 13.07 -9.32 -3.68
CA PHE A 108 13.65 -8.03 -4.08
C PHE A 108 14.30 -8.07 -5.48
N ASN A 109 14.70 -9.25 -5.98
CA ASN A 109 15.21 -9.48 -7.33
C ASN A 109 14.12 -9.90 -8.34
N CYS A 110 12.85 -9.83 -7.97
CA CYS A 110 11.76 -10.16 -8.88
C CYS A 110 11.65 -9.12 -10.00
N LYS A 111 11.71 -9.56 -11.27
CA LYS A 111 11.57 -8.67 -12.44
C LYS A 111 10.15 -8.07 -12.57
N LYS A 112 9.16 -8.63 -11.87
CA LYS A 112 7.77 -8.14 -11.81
C LYS A 112 7.49 -7.45 -10.47
N ARG A 113 8.53 -7.05 -9.74
CA ARG A 113 8.34 -6.32 -8.49
C ARG A 113 7.73 -4.96 -8.76
N THR A 114 6.78 -4.58 -7.93
CA THR A 114 6.17 -3.26 -7.90
C THR A 114 6.01 -2.80 -6.45
N ILE A 115 5.94 -1.49 -6.25
CA ILE A 115 5.66 -0.90 -4.94
C ILE A 115 4.19 -0.49 -4.91
N TRP A 116 3.43 -1.10 -4.00
CA TRP A 116 2.04 -0.76 -3.77
C TRP A 116 1.91 0.69 -3.29
N GLY A 117 0.91 1.42 -3.80
CA GLY A 117 0.70 2.82 -3.44
C GLY A 117 1.66 3.80 -4.11
N PHE A 118 2.66 3.30 -4.86
CA PHE A 118 3.56 4.10 -5.69
C PHE A 118 3.50 3.67 -7.17
N GLU A 119 3.92 2.44 -7.48
CA GLU A 119 3.95 1.95 -8.86
C GLU A 119 2.64 1.27 -9.27
N THR A 120 1.79 0.91 -8.31
CA THR A 120 0.49 0.28 -8.56
C THR A 120 -0.60 1.31 -8.81
N GLY A 121 -1.65 0.92 -9.50
CA GLY A 121 -2.80 1.79 -9.76
C GLY A 121 -3.64 1.27 -10.92
N PRO A 122 -4.60 2.07 -11.40
CA PRO A 122 -5.05 3.33 -10.81
C PRO A 122 -5.78 3.16 -9.47
N LEU A 123 -5.83 4.22 -8.66
CA LEU A 123 -6.61 4.33 -7.42
C LEU A 123 -6.32 3.22 -6.38
N TRP A 124 -5.06 2.80 -6.25
CA TRP A 124 -4.68 1.71 -5.36
C TRP A 124 -3.46 2.05 -4.47
N GLY A 125 -3.73 2.61 -3.31
CA GLY A 125 -2.76 3.00 -2.29
C GLY A 125 -3.38 3.12 -0.91
N GLY A 126 -2.64 3.68 0.05
CA GLY A 126 -2.99 3.73 1.46
C GLY A 126 -3.73 4.99 1.92
N TYR A 127 -3.70 6.10 1.15
CA TYR A 127 -4.33 7.35 1.57
C TYR A 127 -5.83 7.36 1.29
N CYS A 128 -6.54 6.41 1.90
CA CYS A 128 -7.99 6.24 1.78
C CYS A 128 -8.56 5.61 3.04
N GLN A 129 -9.90 5.61 3.18
CA GLN A 129 -10.55 5.00 4.33
C GLN A 129 -10.49 3.47 4.33
N PHE A 130 -10.48 2.85 3.14
CA PHE A 130 -10.40 1.39 2.97
C PHE A 130 -9.49 1.07 1.81
N THR A 131 -8.61 0.11 1.98
CA THR A 131 -7.73 -0.37 0.93
C THR A 131 -7.69 -1.91 0.92
N HIS A 132 -7.08 -2.48 -0.11
CA HIS A 132 -6.96 -3.93 -0.24
C HIS A 132 -5.57 -4.33 -0.72
N LEU A 133 -5.10 -5.49 -0.28
CA LEU A 133 -3.85 -6.10 -0.74
C LEU A 133 -4.01 -7.63 -0.79
N PRO A 134 -3.20 -8.32 -1.61
CA PRO A 134 -3.05 -9.76 -1.47
C PRO A 134 -2.64 -10.15 -0.05
N GLU A 135 -3.15 -11.27 0.47
CA GLU A 135 -2.86 -11.74 1.83
C GLU A 135 -1.36 -11.75 2.14
N VAL A 136 -0.54 -12.17 1.18
CA VAL A 136 0.93 -12.25 1.33
C VAL A 136 1.62 -10.89 1.54
N ASN A 137 0.90 -9.81 1.28
CA ASN A 137 1.34 -8.42 1.49
C ASN A 137 0.66 -7.76 2.70
N VAL A 138 0.03 -8.53 3.56
CA VAL A 138 -0.63 -8.05 4.79
C VAL A 138 -0.03 -8.78 5.98
N LEU A 139 0.57 -8.04 6.91
CA LEU A 139 1.22 -8.58 8.09
C LEU A 139 0.39 -8.25 9.33
N LYS A 140 0.26 -9.20 10.25
CA LYS A 140 -0.36 -8.94 11.56
C LYS A 140 0.54 -8.03 12.39
N ILE A 141 -0.05 -7.02 13.01
CA ILE A 141 0.65 -6.15 13.95
C ILE A 141 0.83 -6.89 15.27
N PRO A 142 2.05 -7.01 15.80
CA PRO A 142 2.30 -7.63 17.09
C PRO A 142 1.55 -6.93 18.23
N GLU A 143 1.31 -7.68 19.31
CA GLU A 143 0.76 -7.11 20.54
C GLU A 143 1.69 -6.02 21.09
N GLY A 144 1.13 -4.94 21.63
CA GLY A 144 1.88 -3.80 22.15
C GLY A 144 2.34 -2.78 21.11
N VAL A 145 2.26 -3.08 19.80
CA VAL A 145 2.58 -2.12 18.72
C VAL A 145 1.32 -1.36 18.31
N SER A 146 1.38 -0.02 18.26
CA SER A 146 0.27 0.81 17.80
C SER A 146 0.15 0.79 16.26
N TYR A 147 -0.99 1.24 15.71
CA TYR A 147 -1.16 1.41 14.26
C TYR A 147 -0.17 2.45 13.70
N ASP A 148 0.10 3.52 14.44
CA ASP A 148 1.03 4.57 14.01
C ASP A 148 2.46 4.04 13.93
N GLN A 149 2.89 3.27 14.95
CA GLN A 149 4.21 2.63 14.94
C GLN A 149 4.32 1.62 13.78
N ALA A 150 3.29 0.82 13.55
CA ALA A 150 3.28 -0.18 12.48
C ALA A 150 3.33 0.48 11.09
N ALA A 151 2.52 1.53 10.86
CA ALA A 151 2.54 2.27 9.59
C ALA A 151 3.91 2.92 9.37
N ALA A 152 4.45 3.67 10.35
CA ALA A 152 5.75 4.33 10.22
C ALA A 152 6.92 3.36 10.00
N ALA A 153 6.80 2.13 10.51
CA ALA A 153 7.85 1.11 10.40
C ALA A 153 7.86 0.36 9.06
N SER A 154 6.72 0.27 8.37
CA SER A 154 6.52 -0.65 7.25
C SER A 154 7.62 -0.57 6.19
N MET A 155 7.66 0.48 5.40
CA MET A 155 8.66 0.64 4.34
C MET A 155 10.02 1.09 4.88
N THR A 156 10.03 1.95 5.89
CA THR A 156 11.27 2.53 6.44
C THR A 156 12.16 1.47 7.08
N LEU A 157 11.61 0.61 7.97
CA LEU A 157 12.40 -0.44 8.60
C LEU A 157 12.79 -1.53 7.60
N LEU A 158 11.92 -1.86 6.65
CA LEU A 158 12.26 -2.81 5.58
C LEU A 158 13.48 -2.34 4.78
N THR A 159 13.49 -1.07 4.39
CA THR A 159 14.61 -0.46 3.66
C THR A 159 15.87 -0.45 4.50
N SER A 160 15.78 -0.03 5.76
CA SER A 160 16.93 0.02 6.68
C SER A 160 17.51 -1.36 6.98
N TRP A 161 16.65 -2.39 7.04
CA TRP A 161 17.09 -3.78 7.25
C TRP A 161 17.88 -4.33 6.08
N HIS A 162 17.61 -3.87 4.85
CA HIS A 162 18.27 -4.32 3.63
C HIS A 162 19.55 -3.52 3.29
N MET A 163 19.84 -2.43 3.99
CA MET A 163 21.06 -1.64 3.81
C MET A 163 22.23 -2.20 4.59
#